data_06d179076d0083a0a76583df051e4723
#
_entry.id   06d179076d0083a0a76583df051e4723
#
_cell.length_a   1.000
_cell.length_b   1.000
_cell.length_c   1.000
_cell.angle_alpha   90.00
_cell.angle_beta   90.00
_cell.angle_gamma   90.00
#
_symmetry.space_group_name_H-M   'P 1'
#
loop_
_entity.id
_entity.type
_entity.pdbx_description
1 polymer ?
#
loop_
_entity_poly.entity_id
_entity_poly.type
_entity_poly.pdbx_seq_one_letter_code
_entity_poly.pdbx_strand_id
1 'polypeptide(L)'
;GNNTVDVVIYGTEKTLDAYKFNLLKNKQMFINQINNGTIAVRRIDEDAMNEDNGMNFAEFVALLSGNTDLLEKTKLDNKIMQLEKEQAIFKKDRIRAERKIAANQEDITKAENAAARMTQDWEYITSYTGDPTTRLLNLSQATAEETGRELHRISKTYRNGAVSTIGTYAGLNLSVYSEYDMGGTFYRNTFLVEGVSGLKYRCGISGALPLGFVESSRYPQAALAKLPGMIEEQRQKIAKLESEIPTLETIIARKWSKADELARLKQECNALQHRIDESMKEAERTQPALSEHEANDKAA
;
A
#
# COMPACT_ATOMS: atom_id res chain seq x y z
N GLY A 1 -26.08 40.97 37.27
CA GLY A 1 -25.91 40.90 35.83
C GLY A 1 -26.82 39.83 35.29
N ASN A 2 -27.41 39.98 34.10
CA ASN A 2 -28.23 38.97 33.45
C ASN A 2 -27.40 37.72 33.15
N ASN A 3 -27.92 36.56 33.54
CA ASN A 3 -27.27 35.27 33.30
C ASN A 3 -27.43 34.76 31.87
N THR A 4 -28.22 35.45 31.03
CA THR A 4 -28.45 35.11 29.61
C THR A 4 -28.46 36.38 28.79
N VAL A 5 -27.85 36.28 27.60
CA VAL A 5 -27.81 37.36 26.59
C VAL A 5 -28.30 36.76 25.28
N ASP A 6 -29.31 37.36 24.69
CA ASP A 6 -29.78 37.01 23.35
C ASP A 6 -28.96 37.78 22.32
N VAL A 7 -28.30 37.06 21.40
CA VAL A 7 -27.56 37.61 20.27
C VAL A 7 -28.40 37.42 19.00
N VAL A 8 -28.92 38.53 18.46
CA VAL A 8 -29.66 38.51 17.18
C VAL A 8 -28.79 38.99 16.07
N ILE A 9 -28.65 38.15 15.05
CA ILE A 9 -27.84 38.45 13.85
C ILE A 9 -28.80 38.71 12.70
N TYR A 10 -28.72 39.90 12.12
CA TYR A 10 -29.49 40.28 10.92
C TYR A 10 -28.69 40.00 9.67
N GLY A 11 -29.29 39.32 8.68
CA GLY A 11 -28.77 39.14 7.35
C GLY A 11 -29.81 39.58 6.31
N THR A 12 -29.34 40.25 5.25
CA THR A 12 -30.24 40.67 4.18
C THR A 12 -30.25 39.62 3.07
N GLU A 13 -31.44 39.20 2.64
CA GLU A 13 -31.60 38.27 1.51
C GLU A 13 -30.95 38.85 0.25
N LYS A 14 -30.37 37.96 -0.55
CA LYS A 14 -29.69 38.29 -1.83
C LYS A 14 -28.45 39.22 -1.73
N THR A 15 -27.76 39.24 -0.58
CA THR A 15 -26.55 40.05 -0.36
C THR A 15 -25.33 39.22 0.01
N LEU A 16 -24.15 39.87 0.02
CA LEU A 16 -22.89 39.25 0.46
C LEU A 16 -22.81 38.94 1.95
N ASP A 17 -23.83 39.26 2.75
CA ASP A 17 -23.78 39.01 4.18
C ASP A 17 -23.69 37.50 4.51
N ALA A 18 -24.34 36.67 3.74
CA ALA A 18 -24.22 35.22 3.83
C ALA A 18 -22.78 34.70 3.67
N TYR A 19 -22.07 35.24 2.70
CA TYR A 19 -20.67 34.91 2.49
C TYR A 19 -19.80 35.33 3.68
N LYS A 20 -20.02 36.52 4.22
CA LYS A 20 -19.30 37.03 5.38
C LYS A 20 -19.52 36.18 6.63
N PHE A 21 -20.75 35.74 6.89
CA PHE A 21 -21.08 34.90 8.04
C PHE A 21 -20.44 33.52 7.93
N ASN A 22 -20.41 32.91 6.75
CA ASN A 22 -19.74 31.62 6.56
C ASN A 22 -18.22 31.76 6.74
N LEU A 23 -17.62 32.83 6.22
CA LEU A 23 -16.20 33.11 6.42
C LEU A 23 -15.84 33.30 7.91
N LEU A 24 -16.69 33.97 8.67
CA LEU A 24 -16.53 34.16 10.13
C LEU A 24 -16.68 32.83 10.90
N LYS A 25 -17.64 31.99 10.53
CA LYS A 25 -17.82 30.66 11.11
C LYS A 25 -16.56 29.80 10.87
N ASN A 26 -16.04 29.77 9.65
CA ASN A 26 -14.85 29.03 9.31
C ASN A 26 -13.62 29.50 10.10
N LYS A 27 -13.46 30.81 10.24
CA LYS A 27 -12.41 31.39 11.08
C LYS A 27 -12.55 31.00 12.55
N GLN A 28 -13.77 31.02 13.09
CA GLN A 28 -14.03 30.64 14.48
C GLN A 28 -13.73 29.15 14.72
N MET A 29 -14.12 28.27 13.79
CA MET A 29 -13.81 26.85 13.88
C MET A 29 -12.29 26.61 13.85
N PHE A 30 -11.56 27.29 12.98
CA PHE A 30 -10.10 27.24 12.92
C PHE A 30 -9.43 27.68 14.23
N ILE A 31 -9.90 28.78 14.81
CA ILE A 31 -9.43 29.29 16.11
C ILE A 31 -9.71 28.26 17.22
N ASN A 32 -10.91 27.66 17.23
CA ASN A 32 -11.27 26.64 18.21
C ASN A 32 -10.42 25.39 18.09
N GLN A 33 -10.09 24.95 16.87
CA GLN A 33 -9.18 23.81 16.64
C GLN A 33 -7.75 24.10 17.13
N ILE A 34 -7.26 25.32 16.92
CA ILE A 34 -5.95 25.74 17.45
C ILE A 34 -5.97 25.73 18.98
N ASN A 35 -6.99 26.31 19.60
CA ASN A 35 -7.08 26.45 21.03
C ASN A 35 -7.28 25.09 21.76
N ASN A 36 -7.96 24.14 21.10
CA ASN A 36 -8.22 22.81 21.66
C ASN A 36 -7.10 21.79 21.33
N GLY A 37 -6.05 22.19 20.62
CA GLY A 37 -4.92 21.31 20.27
C GLY A 37 -5.28 20.16 19.33
N THR A 38 -6.43 20.19 18.67
CA THR A 38 -6.93 19.13 17.79
C THR A 38 -6.50 19.30 16.33
N ILE A 39 -5.32 19.89 16.09
CA ILE A 39 -4.78 20.03 14.73
C ILE A 39 -4.29 18.66 14.22
N ALA A 40 -5.20 17.80 13.83
CA ALA A 40 -4.89 16.51 13.21
C ALA A 40 -4.78 16.59 11.67
N VAL A 41 -5.18 17.68 11.03
CA VAL A 41 -5.24 17.78 9.56
C VAL A 41 -4.63 19.10 9.10
N ARG A 42 -3.56 19.00 8.29
CA ARG A 42 -2.84 20.13 7.69
C ARG A 42 -3.62 20.86 6.58
N ARG A 43 -4.74 20.32 6.16
CA ARG A 43 -5.71 20.90 5.22
C ARG A 43 -7.10 20.70 5.80
N ILE A 44 -7.81 21.79 5.99
CA ILE A 44 -9.25 21.75 6.19
C ILE A 44 -9.83 21.60 4.79
N ASP A 45 -10.21 20.36 4.42
CA ASP A 45 -11.08 20.15 3.27
C ASP A 45 -12.41 20.83 3.61
N GLU A 46 -12.93 21.67 2.72
CA GLU A 46 -14.26 22.28 2.87
C GLU A 46 -15.33 21.21 3.10
N ASP A 47 -15.11 19.99 2.61
CA ASP A 47 -15.99 18.83 2.77
C ASP A 47 -15.99 18.21 4.18
N ALA A 48 -14.87 18.28 4.92
CA ALA A 48 -14.78 17.75 6.29
C ALA A 48 -15.55 18.60 7.32
N MET A 49 -15.98 19.79 6.94
CA MET A 49 -16.76 20.69 7.77
C MET A 49 -18.26 20.42 7.75
N ASN A 50 -18.72 19.52 6.88
CA ASN A 50 -20.16 19.26 6.67
C ASN A 50 -20.74 18.15 7.55
N GLU A 51 -19.94 17.44 8.34
CA GLU A 51 -20.45 16.30 9.15
C GLU A 51 -21.15 16.70 10.44
N ASP A 52 -21.00 17.94 10.92
CA ASP A 52 -21.68 18.42 12.14
C ASP A 52 -22.52 19.67 11.88
N ASN A 53 -23.80 19.48 11.57
CA ASN A 53 -24.91 20.43 11.77
C ASN A 53 -24.78 21.88 11.23
N GLY A 54 -24.08 22.11 10.10
CA GLY A 54 -24.06 23.44 9.50
C GLY A 54 -24.43 23.39 8.00
N MET A 55 -25.40 24.24 7.63
CA MET A 55 -25.73 24.52 6.22
C MET A 55 -24.44 24.90 5.44
N ASN A 56 -24.15 24.24 4.33
CA ASN A 56 -22.99 24.61 3.52
C ASN A 56 -23.21 25.94 2.79
N PHE A 57 -22.15 26.53 2.21
CA PHE A 57 -22.22 27.80 1.50
C PHE A 57 -23.26 27.79 0.36
N ALA A 58 -23.30 26.70 -0.41
CA ALA A 58 -24.24 26.56 -1.53
C ALA A 58 -25.71 26.49 -1.06
N GLU A 59 -25.97 25.76 0.04
CA GLU A 59 -27.28 25.72 0.68
C GLU A 59 -27.70 27.11 1.21
N PHE A 60 -26.73 27.85 1.74
CA PHE A 60 -26.99 29.18 2.25
C PHE A 60 -27.31 30.19 1.12
N VAL A 61 -26.58 30.13 0.02
CA VAL A 61 -26.85 30.91 -1.19
C VAL A 61 -28.22 30.56 -1.79
N ALA A 62 -28.53 29.26 -1.84
CA ALA A 62 -29.81 28.78 -2.34
C ALA A 62 -31.00 29.28 -1.45
N LEU A 63 -30.82 29.23 -0.14
CA LEU A 63 -31.82 29.77 0.81
C LEU A 63 -32.03 31.27 0.61
N LEU A 64 -30.95 32.04 0.46
CA LEU A 64 -31.00 33.49 0.24
C LEU A 64 -31.54 33.89 -1.12
N SER A 65 -31.44 33.01 -2.12
CA SER A 65 -32.05 33.23 -3.42
C SER A 65 -33.58 33.14 -3.41
N GLY A 66 -34.14 32.58 -2.33
CA GLY A 66 -35.59 32.29 -2.23
C GLY A 66 -36.06 31.19 -3.17
N ASN A 67 -35.11 30.47 -3.84
CA ASN A 67 -35.41 29.39 -4.76
C ASN A 67 -35.29 28.03 -4.05
N THR A 68 -36.43 27.41 -3.75
CA THR A 68 -36.52 26.12 -3.08
C THR A 68 -35.91 24.99 -3.88
N ASP A 69 -36.03 25.02 -5.21
CA ASP A 69 -35.47 24.00 -6.10
C ASP A 69 -33.93 24.02 -6.07
N LEU A 70 -33.34 25.21 -5.97
CA LEU A 70 -31.88 25.36 -5.85
C LEU A 70 -31.37 24.81 -4.51
N LEU A 71 -32.09 25.03 -3.43
CA LEU A 71 -31.74 24.46 -2.13
C LEU A 71 -31.84 22.93 -2.12
N GLU A 72 -32.92 22.39 -2.70
CA GLU A 72 -33.12 20.95 -2.81
C GLU A 72 -32.06 20.29 -3.67
N LYS A 73 -31.73 20.90 -4.83
CA LYS A 73 -30.65 20.44 -5.70
C LYS A 73 -29.33 20.40 -4.97
N THR A 74 -28.96 21.44 -4.23
CA THR A 74 -27.70 21.49 -3.47
C THR A 74 -27.59 20.36 -2.44
N LYS A 75 -28.71 20.04 -1.75
CA LYS A 75 -28.74 18.90 -0.81
C LYS A 75 -28.55 17.57 -1.53
N LEU A 76 -29.17 17.41 -2.70
CA LEU A 76 -28.99 16.20 -3.53
C LEU A 76 -27.57 16.08 -4.06
N ASP A 77 -26.96 17.17 -4.53
CA ASP A 77 -25.58 17.19 -5.02
C ASP A 77 -24.61 16.76 -3.91
N ASN A 78 -24.77 17.25 -2.68
CA ASN A 78 -23.96 16.84 -1.55
C ASN A 78 -24.10 15.34 -1.26
N LYS A 79 -25.34 14.83 -1.26
CA LYS A 79 -25.57 13.41 -1.01
C LYS A 79 -25.01 12.54 -2.14
N ILE A 80 -25.14 12.96 -3.39
CA ILE A 80 -24.55 12.31 -4.56
C ILE A 80 -23.02 12.26 -4.41
N MET A 81 -22.39 13.38 -4.07
CA MET A 81 -20.94 13.46 -3.87
C MET A 81 -20.45 12.51 -2.78
N GLN A 82 -21.15 12.42 -1.65
CA GLN A 82 -20.81 11.46 -0.59
C GLN A 82 -20.91 10.02 -1.08
N LEU A 83 -21.99 9.66 -1.78
CA LEU A 83 -22.17 8.32 -2.33
C LEU A 83 -21.12 7.99 -3.41
N GLU A 84 -20.73 8.96 -4.23
CA GLU A 84 -19.66 8.80 -5.21
C GLU A 84 -18.30 8.57 -4.57
N LYS A 85 -17.98 9.28 -3.47
CA LYS A 85 -16.79 9.03 -2.66
C LYS A 85 -16.79 7.60 -2.09
N GLU A 86 -17.91 7.16 -1.50
CA GLU A 86 -18.05 5.79 -1.00
C GLU A 86 -17.88 4.75 -2.13
N GLN A 87 -18.49 4.99 -3.30
CA GLN A 87 -18.35 4.10 -4.47
C GLN A 87 -16.89 4.03 -4.95
N ALA A 88 -16.19 5.16 -4.95
CA ALA A 88 -14.79 5.22 -5.35
C ALA A 88 -13.89 4.41 -4.38
N ILE A 89 -14.14 4.51 -3.08
CA ILE A 89 -13.45 3.71 -2.05
C ILE A 89 -13.72 2.23 -2.28
N PHE A 90 -14.99 1.85 -2.45
CA PHE A 90 -15.40 0.47 -2.73
C PHE A 90 -14.71 -0.11 -3.99
N LYS A 91 -14.67 0.66 -5.09
CA LYS A 91 -13.95 0.26 -6.32
C LYS A 91 -12.45 0.11 -6.08
N LYS A 92 -11.85 1.02 -5.30
CA LYS A 92 -10.42 0.97 -4.96
C LYS A 92 -10.07 -0.27 -4.13
N ASP A 93 -10.90 -0.63 -3.15
CA ASP A 93 -10.69 -1.80 -2.32
C ASP A 93 -10.82 -3.10 -3.13
N ARG A 94 -11.77 -3.17 -4.06
CA ARG A 94 -11.90 -4.28 -5.00
C ARG A 94 -10.65 -4.44 -5.87
N ILE A 95 -10.16 -3.37 -6.49
CA ILE A 95 -8.93 -3.40 -7.31
C ILE A 95 -7.72 -3.82 -6.46
N ARG A 96 -7.66 -3.36 -5.21
CA ARG A 96 -6.60 -3.77 -4.27
C ARG A 96 -6.65 -5.27 -3.97
N ALA A 97 -7.84 -5.83 -3.76
CA ALA A 97 -8.04 -7.25 -3.54
C ALA A 97 -7.64 -8.08 -4.79
N GLU A 98 -8.04 -7.66 -5.99
CA GLU A 98 -7.64 -8.30 -7.26
C GLU A 98 -6.10 -8.34 -7.42
N ARG A 99 -5.43 -7.22 -7.18
CA ARG A 99 -3.96 -7.14 -7.23
C ARG A 99 -3.29 -8.01 -6.17
N LYS A 100 -3.88 -8.08 -4.97
CA LYS A 100 -3.33 -8.91 -3.88
C LYS A 100 -3.46 -10.40 -4.21
N ILE A 101 -4.57 -10.85 -4.82
CA ILE A 101 -4.72 -12.23 -5.29
C ILE A 101 -3.66 -12.57 -6.33
N ALA A 102 -3.47 -11.72 -7.34
CA ALA A 102 -2.45 -11.94 -8.36
C ALA A 102 -1.03 -12.03 -7.77
N ALA A 103 -0.70 -11.15 -6.82
CA ALA A 103 0.58 -11.20 -6.11
C ALA A 103 0.73 -12.47 -5.26
N ASN A 104 -0.32 -12.90 -4.55
CA ASN A 104 -0.31 -14.13 -3.77
C ASN A 104 -0.10 -15.37 -4.67
N GLN A 105 -0.78 -15.42 -5.83
CA GLN A 105 -0.62 -16.51 -6.81
C GLN A 105 0.81 -16.59 -7.36
N GLU A 106 1.40 -15.44 -7.69
CA GLU A 106 2.81 -15.38 -8.12
C GLU A 106 3.78 -15.85 -7.02
N ASP A 107 3.53 -15.43 -5.77
CA ASP A 107 4.36 -15.81 -4.63
C ASP A 107 4.19 -17.30 -4.26
N ILE A 108 2.98 -17.88 -4.43
CA ILE A 108 2.72 -19.31 -4.30
C ILE A 108 3.55 -20.07 -5.33
N THR A 109 3.48 -19.69 -6.61
CA THR A 109 4.26 -20.35 -7.67
C THR A 109 5.76 -20.30 -7.41
N LYS A 110 6.27 -19.16 -6.93
CA LYS A 110 7.69 -19.03 -6.53
C LYS A 110 8.05 -19.96 -5.37
N ALA A 111 7.19 -20.05 -4.36
CA ALA A 111 7.41 -20.90 -3.19
C ALA A 111 7.33 -22.40 -3.54
N GLU A 112 6.39 -22.80 -4.39
CA GLU A 112 6.27 -24.16 -4.91
C GLU A 112 7.53 -24.59 -5.68
N ASN A 113 8.00 -23.73 -6.62
CA ASN A 113 9.21 -23.97 -7.37
C ASN A 113 10.45 -24.06 -6.45
N ALA A 114 10.53 -23.21 -5.42
CA ALA A 114 11.61 -23.26 -4.45
C ALA A 114 11.56 -24.56 -3.63
N ALA A 115 10.38 -24.95 -3.12
CA ALA A 115 10.18 -26.17 -2.36
C ALA A 115 10.52 -27.42 -3.19
N ALA A 116 10.08 -27.47 -4.46
CA ALA A 116 10.38 -28.58 -5.37
C ALA A 116 11.89 -28.75 -5.61
N ARG A 117 12.60 -27.65 -5.89
CA ARG A 117 14.04 -27.65 -6.08
C ARG A 117 14.78 -28.06 -4.80
N MET A 118 14.38 -27.55 -3.63
CA MET A 118 14.96 -27.94 -2.35
C MET A 118 14.70 -29.43 -2.04
N THR A 119 13.52 -29.95 -2.41
CA THR A 119 13.19 -31.37 -2.26
C THR A 119 14.08 -32.24 -3.14
N GLN A 120 14.30 -31.86 -4.40
CA GLN A 120 15.22 -32.55 -5.30
C GLN A 120 16.65 -32.60 -4.73
N ASP A 121 17.13 -31.50 -4.16
CA ASP A 121 18.46 -31.45 -3.56
C ASP A 121 18.54 -32.31 -2.29
N TRP A 122 17.48 -32.33 -1.48
CA TRP A 122 17.39 -33.18 -0.29
C TRP A 122 17.35 -34.67 -0.64
N GLU A 123 16.58 -35.06 -1.65
CA GLU A 123 16.52 -36.43 -2.15
C GLU A 123 17.89 -36.90 -2.68
N TYR A 124 18.60 -36.03 -3.42
CA TYR A 124 19.95 -36.32 -3.86
C TYR A 124 20.89 -36.61 -2.69
N ILE A 125 20.89 -35.75 -1.67
CA ILE A 125 21.79 -35.89 -0.51
C ILE A 125 21.47 -37.13 0.31
N THR A 126 20.21 -37.43 0.52
CA THR A 126 19.78 -38.62 1.30
C THR A 126 20.02 -39.93 0.55
N SER A 127 20.01 -39.93 -0.76
CA SER A 127 20.30 -41.08 -1.62
C SER A 127 21.79 -41.24 -1.96
N TYR A 128 22.64 -40.26 -1.58
CA TYR A 128 24.04 -40.27 -1.90
C TYR A 128 24.77 -41.45 -1.21
N THR A 129 25.32 -42.39 -2.01
CA THR A 129 25.96 -43.60 -1.49
C THR A 129 27.49 -43.48 -1.36
N GLY A 130 28.09 -42.37 -1.85
CA GLY A 130 29.51 -42.07 -1.71
C GLY A 130 29.84 -41.59 -0.29
N ASP A 131 31.15 -41.33 -0.10
CA ASP A 131 31.64 -40.74 1.15
C ASP A 131 31.25 -39.24 1.23
N PRO A 132 30.39 -38.85 2.18
CA PRO A 132 29.90 -37.46 2.27
C PRO A 132 30.90 -36.55 3.00
N THR A 133 32.14 -36.53 2.54
CA THR A 133 33.19 -35.68 3.08
C THR A 133 33.44 -34.44 2.21
N THR A 134 33.92 -33.38 2.82
CA THR A 134 34.38 -32.20 2.11
C THR A 134 35.75 -32.49 1.47
N ARG A 135 35.81 -32.32 0.17
CA ARG A 135 37.06 -32.49 -0.60
C ARG A 135 37.44 -31.16 -1.25
N LEU A 136 38.60 -30.62 -0.94
CA LEU A 136 39.09 -29.36 -1.50
C LEU A 136 40.00 -29.63 -2.72
N LEU A 137 39.90 -28.75 -3.72
CA LEU A 137 40.65 -28.92 -5.00
C LEU A 137 42.17 -28.91 -4.80
N ASN A 138 42.67 -28.21 -3.79
CA ASN A 138 44.09 -28.07 -3.47
C ASN A 138 44.59 -29.09 -2.44
N LEU A 139 43.74 -30.01 -1.99
CA LEU A 139 44.07 -31.04 -1.01
C LEU A 139 43.59 -32.42 -1.49
N SER A 140 44.51 -33.31 -1.83
CA SER A 140 44.19 -34.68 -2.16
C SER A 140 44.33 -35.58 -0.90
N GLN A 141 43.30 -36.39 -0.62
CA GLN A 141 43.28 -37.34 0.52
C GLN A 141 43.51 -36.71 1.91
N ALA A 142 43.01 -35.49 2.11
CA ALA A 142 43.16 -34.79 3.40
C ALA A 142 42.24 -35.37 4.47
N THR A 143 42.69 -35.35 5.71
CA THR A 143 41.89 -35.64 6.89
C THR A 143 40.87 -34.55 7.11
N ALA A 144 39.84 -34.81 7.94
CA ALA A 144 38.87 -33.81 8.30
C ALA A 144 39.47 -32.58 9.00
N GLU A 145 40.54 -32.78 9.77
CA GLU A 145 41.28 -31.72 10.44
C GLU A 145 42.04 -30.84 9.43
N GLU A 146 42.74 -31.44 8.47
CA GLU A 146 43.47 -30.71 7.41
C GLU A 146 42.51 -29.92 6.53
N THR A 147 41.38 -30.53 6.15
CA THR A 147 40.31 -29.85 5.41
C THR A 147 39.77 -28.65 6.14
N GLY A 148 39.49 -28.82 7.42
CA GLY A 148 38.98 -27.69 8.26
C GLY A 148 40.01 -26.58 8.44
N ARG A 149 41.30 -26.94 8.59
CA ARG A 149 42.41 -25.97 8.67
C ARG A 149 42.54 -25.15 7.38
N GLU A 150 42.40 -25.80 6.25
CA GLU A 150 42.41 -25.12 4.96
C GLU A 150 41.20 -24.23 4.74
N LEU A 151 39.99 -24.66 5.15
CA LEU A 151 38.80 -23.80 5.13
C LEU A 151 39.01 -22.55 5.99
N HIS A 152 39.62 -22.67 7.18
CA HIS A 152 40.00 -21.54 8.00
C HIS A 152 41.02 -20.62 7.32
N ARG A 153 42.02 -21.19 6.61
CA ARG A 153 42.97 -20.40 5.82
C ARG A 153 42.22 -19.60 4.74
N ILE A 154 41.35 -20.27 3.95
CA ILE A 154 40.54 -19.63 2.91
C ILE A 154 39.67 -18.54 3.51
N SER A 155 39.01 -18.78 4.64
CA SER A 155 38.16 -17.78 5.29
C SER A 155 38.89 -16.49 5.66
N LYS A 156 40.18 -16.58 5.94
CA LYS A 156 41.03 -15.44 6.33
C LYS A 156 41.72 -14.76 5.15
N THR A 157 42.10 -15.51 4.12
CA THR A 157 42.97 -15.02 3.06
C THR A 157 42.31 -14.80 1.72
N TYR A 158 41.17 -15.45 1.46
CA TYR A 158 40.46 -15.31 0.18
C TYR A 158 39.92 -13.87 0.00
N ARG A 159 40.14 -13.27 -1.17
CA ARG A 159 39.74 -11.92 -1.52
C ARG A 159 39.33 -11.86 -2.99
N ASN A 160 38.14 -12.39 -3.27
CA ASN A 160 37.53 -12.31 -4.60
C ASN A 160 36.01 -12.23 -4.47
N GLY A 161 35.37 -11.20 -5.03
CA GLY A 161 33.91 -11.03 -5.02
C GLY A 161 33.18 -12.02 -5.93
N ALA A 162 33.87 -12.60 -6.91
CA ALA A 162 33.29 -13.64 -7.75
C ALA A 162 33.20 -14.98 -7.01
N VAL A 163 32.10 -15.72 -7.25
CA VAL A 163 31.95 -17.09 -6.72
C VAL A 163 32.94 -18.02 -7.37
N SER A 164 33.79 -18.65 -6.58
CA SER A 164 34.81 -19.58 -7.05
C SER A 164 34.67 -20.94 -6.39
N THR A 165 34.66 -22.00 -7.18
CA THR A 165 34.59 -23.36 -6.65
C THR A 165 35.95 -23.71 -6.01
N ILE A 166 35.88 -24.19 -4.76
CA ILE A 166 37.06 -24.59 -3.98
C ILE A 166 37.14 -26.08 -3.69
N GLY A 167 36.04 -26.81 -3.94
CA GLY A 167 35.97 -28.23 -3.67
C GLY A 167 34.58 -28.80 -3.90
N THR A 168 34.33 -29.95 -3.29
CA THR A 168 33.02 -30.62 -3.33
C THR A 168 32.65 -31.16 -1.96
N TYR A 169 31.34 -31.34 -1.74
CA TYR A 169 30.77 -32.10 -0.64
C TYR A 169 29.67 -33.01 -1.16
N ALA A 170 29.74 -34.32 -0.89
CA ALA A 170 28.80 -35.31 -1.41
C ALA A 170 28.55 -35.19 -2.93
N GLY A 171 29.60 -34.92 -3.72
CA GLY A 171 29.47 -34.66 -5.17
C GLY A 171 28.96 -33.27 -5.57
N LEU A 172 28.48 -32.46 -4.65
CA LEU A 172 28.00 -31.10 -4.87
C LEU A 172 29.14 -30.08 -4.82
N ASN A 173 29.06 -29.04 -5.64
CA ASN A 173 30.08 -27.98 -5.67
C ASN A 173 30.12 -27.18 -4.39
N LEU A 174 31.29 -27.07 -3.77
CA LEU A 174 31.58 -26.15 -2.68
C LEU A 174 32.30 -24.92 -3.21
N SER A 175 31.73 -23.76 -3.01
CA SER A 175 32.24 -22.49 -3.52
C SER A 175 32.43 -21.45 -2.41
N VAL A 176 33.25 -20.43 -2.68
CA VAL A 176 33.48 -19.29 -1.79
C VAL A 176 33.43 -17.99 -2.57
N TYR A 177 32.98 -16.93 -1.94
CA TYR A 177 33.14 -15.56 -2.42
C TYR A 177 33.35 -14.59 -1.26
N SER A 178 34.01 -13.46 -1.56
CA SER A 178 34.21 -12.38 -0.57
C SER A 178 33.06 -11.39 -0.61
N GLU A 179 32.50 -11.06 0.53
CA GLU A 179 31.55 -9.97 0.69
C GLU A 179 32.31 -8.68 1.03
N TYR A 180 31.96 -7.60 0.34
CA TYR A 180 32.52 -6.26 0.56
C TYR A 180 31.38 -5.31 0.96
N ASP A 181 31.70 -4.29 1.75
CA ASP A 181 30.77 -3.21 2.05
C ASP A 181 30.62 -2.23 0.87
N MET A 182 29.77 -1.24 0.99
CA MET A 182 29.56 -0.23 -0.04
C MET A 182 30.79 0.63 -0.35
N GLY A 183 31.77 0.66 0.53
CA GLY A 183 33.07 1.33 0.35
C GLY A 183 34.15 0.42 -0.26
N GLY A 184 33.80 -0.82 -0.59
CA GLY A 184 34.76 -1.79 -1.14
C GLY A 184 35.67 -2.42 -0.09
N THR A 185 35.34 -2.24 1.22
CA THR A 185 36.10 -2.86 2.30
C THR A 185 35.66 -4.32 2.47
N PHE A 186 36.63 -5.22 2.59
CA PHE A 186 36.35 -6.63 2.85
C PHE A 186 35.60 -6.81 4.16
N TYR A 187 34.50 -7.53 4.09
CA TYR A 187 33.66 -7.80 5.26
C TYR A 187 33.83 -9.24 5.74
N ARG A 188 33.63 -10.23 4.87
CA ARG A 188 33.76 -11.65 5.18
C ARG A 188 33.84 -12.54 3.94
N ASN A 189 34.23 -13.80 4.11
CA ASN A 189 34.10 -14.84 3.11
C ASN A 189 32.88 -15.70 3.40
N THR A 190 32.06 -15.93 2.35
CA THR A 190 30.87 -16.77 2.43
C THR A 190 31.07 -18.03 1.62
N PHE A 191 30.82 -19.18 2.25
CA PHE A 191 30.89 -20.49 1.63
C PHE A 191 29.48 -20.90 1.19
N LEU A 192 29.39 -21.51 0.00
CA LEU A 192 28.16 -21.96 -0.64
C LEU A 192 28.28 -23.41 -1.08
N VAL A 193 27.22 -24.21 -0.85
CA VAL A 193 27.05 -25.50 -1.52
C VAL A 193 25.99 -25.36 -2.60
N GLU A 194 26.31 -25.77 -3.82
CA GLU A 194 25.37 -25.75 -4.94
C GLU A 194 24.70 -27.12 -5.08
N GLY A 195 23.37 -27.13 -4.89
CA GLY A 195 22.56 -28.32 -5.07
C GLY A 195 22.45 -28.77 -6.53
N VAL A 196 21.97 -29.97 -6.78
CA VAL A 196 21.73 -30.50 -8.14
C VAL A 196 20.67 -29.69 -8.88
N SER A 197 19.76 -29.05 -8.15
CA SER A 197 18.77 -28.12 -8.68
C SER A 197 19.34 -26.77 -9.09
N GLY A 198 20.63 -26.51 -8.80
CA GLY A 198 21.30 -25.23 -8.99
C GLY A 198 20.99 -24.18 -7.92
N LEU A 199 20.30 -24.55 -6.82
CA LEU A 199 20.16 -23.69 -5.64
C LEU A 199 21.48 -23.63 -4.88
N LYS A 200 21.80 -22.46 -4.34
CA LYS A 200 23.03 -22.24 -3.56
C LYS A 200 22.70 -22.07 -2.10
N TYR A 201 23.19 -22.98 -1.28
CA TYR A 201 22.97 -23.00 0.16
C TYR A 201 24.15 -22.39 0.89
N ARG A 202 23.88 -21.34 1.64
CA ARG A 202 24.89 -20.64 2.44
C ARG A 202 25.28 -21.50 3.64
N CYS A 203 26.57 -21.75 3.77
CA CYS A 203 27.13 -22.44 4.93
C CYS A 203 27.23 -21.45 6.11
N GLY A 204 26.44 -21.70 7.17
CA GLY A 204 26.40 -20.87 8.38
C GLY A 204 25.54 -19.59 8.26
N ILE A 205 25.30 -18.96 9.41
CA ILE A 205 24.45 -17.77 9.51
C ILE A 205 25.22 -16.48 9.18
N SER A 206 26.49 -16.41 9.61
CA SER A 206 27.33 -15.19 9.52
C SER A 206 28.63 -15.38 8.73
N GLY A 207 28.77 -16.50 8.02
CA GLY A 207 30.03 -16.81 7.30
C GLY A 207 31.21 -17.19 8.20
N ALA A 208 31.05 -17.14 9.52
CA ALA A 208 32.08 -17.58 10.45
C ALA A 208 32.11 -19.11 10.51
N LEU A 209 33.29 -19.69 10.38
CA LEU A 209 33.52 -21.12 10.59
C LEU A 209 33.46 -21.47 12.08
N PRO A 210 33.03 -22.70 12.46
CA PRO A 210 33.22 -23.20 13.80
C PRO A 210 34.68 -23.11 14.26
N LEU A 211 34.93 -23.04 15.57
CA LEU A 211 36.30 -22.92 16.12
C LEU A 211 37.13 -24.19 15.87
N GLY A 212 36.49 -25.36 15.88
CA GLY A 212 37.15 -26.64 15.63
C GLY A 212 37.34 -26.91 14.15
N PHE A 213 38.49 -27.47 13.78
CA PHE A 213 38.78 -27.78 12.37
C PHE A 213 37.93 -28.93 11.86
N VAL A 214 37.70 -29.98 12.67
CA VAL A 214 36.86 -31.11 12.30
C VAL A 214 35.42 -30.66 12.07
N GLU A 215 34.89 -29.80 12.94
CA GLU A 215 33.57 -29.24 12.80
C GLU A 215 33.47 -28.34 11.54
N SER A 216 34.53 -27.62 11.22
CA SER A 216 34.59 -26.79 10.02
C SER A 216 34.58 -27.61 8.75
N SER A 217 35.20 -28.82 8.73
CA SER A 217 35.13 -29.70 7.57
C SER A 217 33.69 -30.21 7.28
N ARG A 218 32.79 -30.20 8.30
CA ARG A 218 31.38 -30.59 8.18
C ARG A 218 30.46 -29.38 7.92
N TYR A 219 31.00 -28.21 7.66
CA TYR A 219 30.24 -26.98 7.47
C TYR A 219 29.23 -27.07 6.33
N PRO A 220 29.56 -27.69 5.17
CA PRO A 220 28.59 -27.95 4.11
C PRO A 220 27.44 -28.87 4.56
N GLN A 221 27.74 -29.91 5.34
CA GLN A 221 26.72 -30.83 5.89
C GLN A 221 25.70 -30.07 6.72
N ALA A 222 26.14 -29.20 7.61
CA ALA A 222 25.27 -28.41 8.47
C ALA A 222 24.36 -27.44 7.70
N ALA A 223 24.81 -26.96 6.54
CA ALA A 223 23.98 -26.14 5.66
C ALA A 223 22.85 -26.95 5.02
N LEU A 224 23.18 -28.13 4.50
CA LEU A 224 22.23 -29.01 3.82
C LEU A 224 21.24 -29.69 4.77
N ALA A 225 21.64 -29.95 6.02
CA ALA A 225 20.77 -30.50 7.06
C ALA A 225 19.57 -29.58 7.40
N LYS A 226 19.61 -28.31 7.00
CA LYS A 226 18.50 -27.34 7.18
C LYS A 226 17.41 -27.46 6.11
N LEU A 227 17.67 -28.19 5.02
CA LEU A 227 16.74 -28.28 3.89
C LEU A 227 15.32 -28.73 4.27
N PRO A 228 15.11 -29.75 5.12
CA PRO A 228 13.75 -30.12 5.52
C PRO A 228 12.98 -28.97 6.18
N GLY A 229 13.64 -28.21 7.05
CA GLY A 229 13.06 -27.02 7.67
C GLY A 229 12.71 -25.93 6.65
N MET A 230 13.62 -25.66 5.70
CA MET A 230 13.39 -24.69 4.63
C MET A 230 12.24 -25.10 3.69
N ILE A 231 12.12 -26.38 3.39
CA ILE A 231 10.99 -26.92 2.61
C ILE A 231 9.68 -26.71 3.36
N GLU A 232 9.66 -26.99 4.65
CA GLU A 232 8.47 -26.82 5.48
C GLU A 232 8.06 -25.35 5.59
N GLU A 233 9.02 -24.44 5.73
CA GLU A 233 8.78 -22.99 5.70
C GLU A 233 8.10 -22.54 4.39
N GLN A 234 8.53 -23.08 3.23
CA GLN A 234 7.88 -22.77 1.95
C GLN A 234 6.44 -23.33 1.91
N ARG A 235 6.21 -24.54 2.41
CA ARG A 235 4.85 -25.12 2.49
C ARG A 235 3.93 -24.30 3.37
N GLN A 236 4.40 -23.86 4.53
CA GLN A 236 3.62 -22.98 5.42
C GLN A 236 3.32 -21.64 4.79
N LYS A 237 4.28 -21.08 4.05
CA LYS A 237 4.07 -19.85 3.27
C LYS A 237 2.96 -20.03 2.23
N ILE A 238 2.98 -21.13 1.47
CA ILE A 238 1.96 -21.47 0.48
C ILE A 238 0.59 -21.55 1.15
N ALA A 239 0.46 -22.38 2.19
CA ALA A 239 -0.81 -22.57 2.90
C ALA A 239 -1.39 -21.26 3.44
N LYS A 240 -0.53 -20.36 3.96
CA LYS A 240 -0.95 -19.03 4.42
C LYS A 240 -1.48 -18.18 3.27
N LEU A 241 -0.76 -18.09 2.14
CA LEU A 241 -1.17 -17.30 0.99
C LEU A 241 -2.47 -17.83 0.37
N GLU A 242 -2.62 -19.15 0.27
CA GLU A 242 -3.85 -19.81 -0.18
C GLU A 242 -5.04 -19.49 0.74
N SER A 243 -4.83 -19.48 2.05
CA SER A 243 -5.89 -19.16 3.02
C SER A 243 -6.40 -17.73 2.95
N GLU A 244 -5.59 -16.78 2.42
CA GLU A 244 -5.97 -15.38 2.22
C GLU A 244 -6.89 -15.20 0.99
N ILE A 245 -6.74 -16.04 -0.05
CA ILE A 245 -7.44 -15.86 -1.34
C ILE A 245 -8.97 -15.87 -1.20
N PRO A 246 -9.62 -16.80 -0.47
CA PRO A 246 -11.08 -16.82 -0.36
C PRO A 246 -11.65 -15.54 0.29
N THR A 247 -10.92 -14.97 1.25
CA THR A 247 -11.32 -13.71 1.88
C THR A 247 -11.29 -12.55 0.88
N LEU A 248 -10.25 -12.49 0.06
CA LEU A 248 -10.11 -11.47 -0.98
C LEU A 248 -11.15 -11.64 -2.09
N GLU A 249 -11.45 -12.89 -2.48
CA GLU A 249 -12.52 -13.21 -3.45
C GLU A 249 -13.89 -12.75 -2.93
N THR A 250 -14.15 -12.91 -1.64
CA THR A 250 -15.38 -12.41 -1.01
C THR A 250 -15.49 -10.89 -1.13
N ILE A 251 -14.38 -10.15 -1.00
CA ILE A 251 -14.35 -8.68 -1.18
C ILE A 251 -14.68 -8.33 -2.65
N ILE A 252 -14.12 -9.05 -3.61
CA ILE A 252 -14.34 -8.83 -5.04
C ILE A 252 -15.78 -9.13 -5.44
N ALA A 253 -16.37 -10.19 -4.88
CA ALA A 253 -17.74 -10.62 -5.17
C ALA A 253 -18.80 -9.69 -4.59
N ARG A 254 -18.48 -8.85 -3.61
CA ARG A 254 -19.44 -7.90 -3.02
C ARG A 254 -19.93 -6.93 -4.09
N LYS A 255 -21.24 -6.66 -4.04
CA LYS A 255 -21.86 -5.59 -4.81
C LYS A 255 -22.03 -4.38 -3.91
N TRP A 256 -21.80 -3.20 -4.48
CA TRP A 256 -22.06 -1.96 -3.73
C TRP A 256 -23.57 -1.75 -3.57
N SER A 257 -24.05 -1.76 -2.33
CA SER A 257 -25.47 -1.81 -2.01
C SER A 257 -26.23 -0.51 -2.32
N LYS A 258 -25.51 0.62 -2.44
CA LYS A 258 -26.12 1.94 -2.67
C LYS A 258 -26.12 2.36 -4.15
N ALA A 259 -25.91 1.42 -5.09
CA ALA A 259 -25.84 1.72 -6.53
C ALA A 259 -27.17 2.29 -7.06
N ASP A 260 -28.27 1.68 -6.66
CA ASP A 260 -29.63 2.11 -7.09
C ASP A 260 -30.02 3.43 -6.46
N GLU A 261 -29.65 3.66 -5.20
CA GLU A 261 -29.86 4.94 -4.52
C GLU A 261 -29.13 6.07 -5.23
N LEU A 262 -27.84 5.87 -5.58
CA LEU A 262 -27.06 6.85 -6.33
C LEU A 262 -27.69 7.15 -7.70
N ALA A 263 -28.13 6.10 -8.42
CA ALA A 263 -28.76 6.29 -9.71
C ALA A 263 -30.05 7.10 -9.61
N ARG A 264 -30.90 6.80 -8.62
CA ARG A 264 -32.13 7.54 -8.36
C ARG A 264 -31.86 9.02 -8.02
N LEU A 265 -30.93 9.30 -7.10
CA LEU A 265 -30.62 10.67 -6.72
C LEU A 265 -30.04 11.48 -7.90
N LYS A 266 -29.27 10.87 -8.77
CA LYS A 266 -28.79 11.52 -10.01
C LYS A 266 -29.92 11.86 -10.97
N GLN A 267 -30.94 11.01 -11.09
CA GLN A 267 -32.11 11.29 -11.90
C GLN A 267 -32.92 12.44 -11.30
N GLU A 268 -33.16 12.42 -9.99
CA GLU A 268 -33.85 13.50 -9.27
C GLU A 268 -33.11 14.83 -9.40
N CYS A 269 -31.80 14.84 -9.25
CA CYS A 269 -30.95 16.03 -9.41
C CYS A 269 -31.04 16.60 -10.84
N ASN A 270 -31.00 15.74 -11.87
CA ASN A 270 -31.16 16.16 -13.27
C ASN A 270 -32.55 16.76 -13.53
N ALA A 271 -33.60 16.16 -12.99
CA ALA A 271 -34.96 16.71 -13.12
C ALA A 271 -35.10 18.09 -12.46
N LEU A 272 -34.49 18.27 -11.28
CA LEU A 272 -34.44 19.59 -10.61
C LEU A 272 -33.63 20.61 -11.44
N GLN A 273 -32.52 20.22 -12.01
CA GLN A 273 -31.74 21.11 -12.89
C GLN A 273 -32.58 21.59 -14.08
N HIS A 274 -33.31 20.72 -14.73
CA HIS A 274 -34.19 21.12 -15.83
C HIS A 274 -35.28 22.12 -15.41
N ARG A 275 -35.91 21.92 -14.25
CA ARG A 275 -36.89 22.89 -13.71
C ARG A 275 -36.26 24.25 -13.40
N ILE A 276 -35.07 24.24 -12.81
CA ILE A 276 -34.32 25.48 -12.55
C ILE A 276 -34.00 26.22 -13.85
N ASP A 277 -33.50 25.50 -14.87
CA ASP A 277 -33.15 26.08 -16.17
C ASP A 277 -34.39 26.66 -16.88
N GLU A 278 -35.56 26.00 -16.79
CA GLU A 278 -36.82 26.50 -17.34
C GLU A 278 -37.29 27.74 -16.60
N SER A 279 -37.24 27.76 -15.26
CA SER A 279 -37.63 28.91 -14.46
C SER A 279 -36.73 30.13 -14.73
N MET A 280 -35.44 29.93 -14.97
CA MET A 280 -34.50 31.01 -15.33
C MET A 280 -34.80 31.58 -16.70
N LYS A 281 -35.12 30.74 -17.71
CA LYS A 281 -35.51 31.18 -19.04
C LYS A 281 -36.85 31.96 -19.04
N GLU A 282 -37.80 31.56 -18.19
CA GLU A 282 -39.04 32.31 -18.01
C GLU A 282 -38.84 33.65 -17.36
N ALA A 283 -37.96 33.72 -16.33
CA ALA A 283 -37.59 34.97 -15.69
C ALA A 283 -36.86 35.94 -16.63
N GLU A 284 -36.01 35.44 -17.51
CA GLU A 284 -35.35 36.25 -18.55
C GLU A 284 -36.36 36.79 -19.60
N ARG A 285 -37.38 36.02 -19.95
CA ARG A 285 -38.41 36.43 -20.90
C ARG A 285 -39.37 37.44 -20.30
N THR A 286 -39.56 37.46 -18.97
CA THR A 286 -40.48 38.36 -18.25
C THR A 286 -39.81 39.66 -17.79
N GLN A 287 -38.51 39.80 -17.85
CA GLN A 287 -37.85 41.10 -17.67
C GLN A 287 -38.00 41.95 -18.89
N PRO A 288 -38.84 43.01 -18.89
CA PRO A 288 -38.87 43.98 -19.99
C PRO A 288 -37.52 44.70 -20.03
N ALA A 289 -37.05 45.01 -21.25
CA ALA A 289 -35.85 45.77 -21.50
C ALA A 289 -35.83 47.13 -20.78
N LEU A 290 -35.28 47.15 -19.60
CA LEU A 290 -34.99 48.37 -18.79
C LEU A 290 -33.55 48.75 -19.02
N SER A 291 -33.15 49.05 -20.25
CA SER A 291 -31.80 49.59 -20.49
C SER A 291 -31.63 50.48 -21.74
N GLU A 292 -32.70 51.10 -22.26
CA GLU A 292 -32.54 52.14 -23.32
C GLU A 292 -32.98 53.56 -22.97
N HIS A 293 -33.45 53.82 -21.72
CA HIS A 293 -33.90 55.17 -21.38
C HIS A 293 -32.99 55.98 -20.47
N GLU A 294 -31.90 55.42 -19.91
CA GLU A 294 -30.95 56.19 -19.10
C GLU A 294 -29.71 56.67 -19.84
N ALA A 295 -29.54 56.29 -21.11
CA ALA A 295 -28.39 56.74 -21.90
C ALA A 295 -28.63 58.11 -22.65
N ASN A 296 -29.86 58.59 -22.66
CA ASN A 296 -30.22 59.84 -23.43
C ASN A 296 -30.38 61.09 -22.58
N ASP A 297 -30.33 61.00 -21.25
CA ASP A 297 -30.48 62.16 -20.36
C ASP A 297 -29.14 62.75 -19.85
N LYS A 298 -28.02 62.29 -20.35
CA LYS A 298 -26.71 62.90 -20.07
C LYS A 298 -26.00 63.54 -21.26
N ALA A 299 -26.73 63.81 -22.33
CA ALA A 299 -26.23 64.55 -23.51
C ALA A 299 -27.16 65.68 -23.93
N ALA A 300 -27.65 66.48 -22.96
CA ALA A 300 -28.24 67.78 -23.22
C ALA A 300 -27.77 68.80 -22.19
#